data_ae9fab576f00dba15e30a25697e7b949
#
_entry.id   ae9fab576f00dba15e30a25697e7b949
#
_cell.length_a   1.000
_cell.length_b   1.000
_cell.length_c   1.000
_cell.angle_alpha   90.00
_cell.angle_beta   90.00
_cell.angle_gamma   90.00
#
_symmetry.space_group_name_H-M   'P 1'
#
loop_
_entity.id
_entity.type
_entity.pdbx_description
1 polymer ?
#
loop_
_entity_poly.entity_id
_entity_poly.type
_entity_poly.pdbx_seq_one_letter_code
_entity_poly.pdbx_strand_id
1 'polypeptide(L)'
;EIVPVRGFDGVKYAEITLPDKLGPVPELLAGRVPNWDWLAGATVKVGVCHGTANAKRVMEDIKAGGTFSQCHFIEFMACPGGCLGGGGQPIPTTPEIRAARAQAIYSEDRAYTVRKSHENPALLGLYREFLTDGPCGHVSHSLLHTHYTPRGKYIA
;
A
#
# COMPACT_ATOMS: atom_id res chain seq x y z
N GLU A 1 -9.28 10.29 -1.86
CA GLU A 1 -8.26 10.41 -0.81
C GLU A 1 -8.72 9.67 0.45
N ILE A 2 -7.94 8.68 0.90
CA ILE A 2 -8.32 7.86 2.06
C ILE A 2 -7.81 8.57 3.33
N VAL A 3 -8.44 9.68 3.67
CA VAL A 3 -8.09 10.52 4.83
C VAL A 3 -8.16 9.77 6.16
N PRO A 4 -9.15 8.87 6.43
CA PRO A 4 -9.26 8.19 7.72
C PRO A 4 -8.06 7.35 8.14
N VAL A 5 -7.23 6.90 7.19
CA VAL A 5 -6.03 6.10 7.50
C VAL A 5 -4.73 6.90 7.46
N ARG A 6 -4.80 8.23 7.27
CA ARG A 6 -3.64 9.13 7.36
C ARG A 6 -3.37 9.56 8.81
N GLY A 7 -2.13 9.99 9.09
CA GLY A 7 -1.69 10.49 10.39
C GLY A 7 -0.89 9.47 11.21
N PHE A 8 -0.65 9.78 12.49
CA PHE A 8 0.31 9.07 13.34
C PHE A 8 -0.33 8.17 14.42
N ASP A 9 -1.65 8.01 14.43
CA ASP A 9 -2.27 7.04 15.32
C ASP A 9 -1.79 5.63 14.94
N GLY A 10 -1.31 4.91 15.92
CA GLY A 10 -0.62 3.63 15.69
C GLY A 10 -1.49 2.54 15.09
N VAL A 11 -2.80 2.65 15.21
CA VAL A 11 -3.79 1.71 14.65
C VAL A 11 -4.98 2.49 14.13
N LYS A 12 -5.37 2.21 12.89
CA LYS A 12 -6.48 2.86 12.22
C LYS A 12 -7.32 1.85 11.46
N TYR A 13 -8.60 2.13 11.40
CA TYR A 13 -9.59 1.37 10.66
C TYR A 13 -10.43 2.32 9.82
N ALA A 14 -10.76 1.93 8.61
CA ALA A 14 -11.67 2.67 7.75
C ALA A 14 -12.54 1.74 6.92
N GLU A 15 -13.75 2.18 6.68
CA GLU A 15 -14.66 1.61 5.68
C GLU A 15 -14.73 2.57 4.49
N ILE A 16 -14.53 2.02 3.30
CA ILE A 16 -14.50 2.79 2.05
C ILE A 16 -15.55 2.20 1.12
N THR A 17 -16.63 2.92 0.91
CA THR A 17 -17.62 2.52 -0.07
C THR A 17 -17.18 2.98 -1.45
N LEU A 18 -17.05 2.02 -2.35
CA LEU A 18 -16.68 2.28 -3.74
C LEU A 18 -17.86 2.89 -4.49
N PRO A 19 -17.62 3.71 -5.52
CA PRO A 19 -18.69 4.27 -6.35
C PRO A 19 -19.55 3.18 -6.99
N ASP A 20 -20.83 3.48 -7.23
CA ASP A 20 -21.77 2.59 -7.93
C ASP A 20 -21.37 2.32 -9.38
N LYS A 21 -20.52 3.16 -9.94
CA LYS A 21 -19.90 2.98 -11.25
C LYS A 21 -18.40 3.14 -11.14
N LEU A 22 -17.68 2.06 -11.41
CA LEU A 22 -16.23 2.06 -11.48
C LEU A 22 -15.76 2.46 -12.88
N GLY A 23 -14.55 3.01 -12.97
CA GLY A 23 -13.91 3.26 -14.25
C GLY A 23 -13.58 1.95 -14.98
N PRO A 24 -13.33 2.00 -16.29
CA PRO A 24 -12.95 0.82 -17.06
C PRO A 24 -11.63 0.25 -16.57
N VAL A 25 -11.42 -1.03 -16.82
CA VAL A 25 -10.09 -1.64 -16.61
C VAL A 25 -9.09 -0.88 -17.48
N PRO A 26 -7.97 -0.40 -16.92
CA PRO A 26 -6.93 0.27 -17.70
C PRO A 26 -6.44 -0.60 -18.87
N GLU A 27 -6.14 0.01 -20.01
CA GLU A 27 -5.68 -0.70 -21.22
C GLU A 27 -4.50 -1.64 -20.94
N LEU A 28 -3.54 -1.19 -20.11
CA LEU A 28 -2.37 -1.98 -19.72
C LEU A 28 -2.75 -3.30 -19.01
N LEU A 29 -3.89 -3.37 -18.36
CA LEU A 29 -4.40 -4.53 -17.63
C LEU A 29 -5.50 -5.29 -18.39
N ALA A 30 -5.90 -4.81 -19.56
CA ALA A 30 -6.97 -5.43 -20.36
C ALA A 30 -6.62 -6.88 -20.72
N GLY A 31 -7.57 -7.78 -20.47
CA GLY A 31 -7.38 -9.22 -20.67
C GLY A 31 -6.48 -9.93 -19.65
N ARG A 32 -5.86 -9.20 -18.70
CA ARG A 32 -4.96 -9.74 -17.67
C ARG A 32 -5.62 -9.83 -16.30
N VAL A 33 -6.59 -8.98 -16.05
CA VAL A 33 -7.40 -8.97 -14.83
C VAL A 33 -8.88 -9.13 -15.20
N PRO A 34 -9.67 -9.76 -14.34
CA PRO A 34 -11.13 -9.82 -14.56
C PRO A 34 -11.72 -8.41 -14.49
N ASN A 35 -12.90 -8.25 -15.10
CA ASN A 35 -13.71 -7.06 -14.90
C ASN A 35 -14.00 -6.90 -13.39
N TRP A 36 -13.88 -5.67 -12.90
CA TRP A 36 -14.09 -5.33 -11.50
C TRP A 36 -15.43 -4.64 -11.19
N ASP A 37 -16.39 -4.68 -12.14
CA ASP A 37 -17.73 -4.09 -11.92
C ASP A 37 -18.45 -4.70 -10.72
N TRP A 38 -18.10 -5.93 -10.33
CA TRP A 38 -18.60 -6.59 -9.12
C TRP A 38 -18.22 -5.89 -7.81
N LEU A 39 -17.23 -4.98 -7.85
CA LEU A 39 -16.86 -4.13 -6.71
C LEU A 39 -17.68 -2.85 -6.61
N ALA A 40 -18.49 -2.52 -7.62
CA ALA A 40 -19.30 -1.31 -7.63
C ALA A 40 -20.26 -1.30 -6.42
N GLY A 41 -20.28 -0.21 -5.67
CA GLY A 41 -21.05 -0.07 -4.44
C GLY A 41 -20.56 -0.91 -3.26
N ALA A 42 -19.51 -1.73 -3.42
CA ALA A 42 -18.98 -2.55 -2.35
C ALA A 42 -18.27 -1.68 -1.28
N THR A 43 -18.40 -2.07 -0.01
CA THR A 43 -17.66 -1.45 1.08
C THR A 43 -16.41 -2.27 1.39
N VAL A 44 -15.25 -1.64 1.20
CA VAL A 44 -13.94 -2.21 1.51
C VAL A 44 -13.52 -1.77 2.92
N LYS A 45 -13.17 -2.74 3.76
CA LYS A 45 -12.70 -2.51 5.13
C LYS A 45 -11.17 -2.61 5.15
N VAL A 46 -10.51 -1.56 5.59
CA VAL A 46 -9.04 -1.48 5.61
C VAL A 46 -8.53 -1.12 6.99
N GLY A 47 -7.42 -1.75 7.37
CA GLY A 47 -6.67 -1.43 8.57
C GLY A 47 -5.28 -0.92 8.23
N VAL A 48 -4.76 0.02 9.03
CA VAL A 48 -3.36 0.44 8.97
C VAL A 48 -2.79 0.42 10.37
N CYS A 49 -1.66 -0.25 10.53
CA CYS A 49 -1.00 -0.41 11.81
C CYS A 49 0.48 -0.10 11.70
N HIS A 50 1.01 0.71 12.59
CA HIS A 50 2.44 0.91 12.68
C HIS A 50 2.97 0.80 14.11
N GLY A 51 4.18 0.26 14.23
CA GLY A 51 4.82 -0.12 15.48
C GLY A 51 4.49 -1.57 15.87
N THR A 52 5.49 -2.32 16.27
CA THR A 52 5.37 -3.76 16.56
C THR A 52 4.45 -4.07 17.73
N ALA A 53 4.40 -3.20 18.75
CA ALA A 53 3.46 -3.34 19.86
C ALA A 53 2.00 -3.23 19.40
N ASN A 54 1.70 -2.32 18.47
CA ASN A 54 0.38 -2.20 17.87
C ASN A 54 0.07 -3.37 16.95
N ALA A 55 1.05 -3.88 16.21
CA ALA A 55 0.88 -5.08 15.40
C ALA A 55 0.44 -6.28 16.26
N LYS A 56 1.05 -6.46 17.43
CA LYS A 56 0.62 -7.50 18.39
C LYS A 56 -0.86 -7.33 18.78
N ARG A 57 -1.27 -6.12 19.14
CA ARG A 57 -2.68 -5.82 19.52
C ARG A 57 -3.66 -6.13 18.39
N VAL A 58 -3.34 -5.74 17.16
CA VAL A 58 -4.17 -6.03 15.98
C VAL A 58 -4.25 -7.55 15.73
N MET A 59 -3.15 -8.27 15.86
CA MET A 59 -3.14 -9.74 15.73
C MET A 59 -3.97 -10.43 16.81
N GLU A 60 -3.96 -9.91 18.04
CA GLU A 60 -4.80 -10.43 19.14
C GLU A 60 -6.29 -10.16 18.86
N ASP A 61 -6.63 -8.97 18.35
CA ASP A 61 -8.00 -8.62 17.95
C ASP A 61 -8.51 -9.54 16.82
N ILE A 62 -7.69 -9.79 15.81
CA ILE A 62 -8.02 -10.74 14.71
C ILE A 62 -8.31 -12.14 15.27
N LYS A 63 -7.46 -12.64 16.18
CA LYS A 63 -7.64 -13.96 16.81
C LYS A 63 -8.90 -14.04 17.64
N ALA A 64 -9.29 -12.94 18.28
CA ALA A 64 -10.51 -12.84 19.06
C ALA A 64 -11.79 -12.62 18.22
N GLY A 65 -11.68 -12.52 16.88
CA GLY A 65 -12.80 -12.23 15.99
C GLY A 65 -13.28 -10.77 16.08
N GLY A 66 -12.40 -9.85 16.49
CA GLY A 66 -12.70 -8.43 16.65
C GLY A 66 -12.77 -7.67 15.32
N THR A 67 -12.72 -6.35 15.39
CA THR A 67 -12.91 -5.43 14.24
C THR A 67 -11.97 -5.73 13.08
N PHE A 68 -10.70 -5.97 13.36
CA PHE A 68 -9.70 -6.21 12.32
C PHE A 68 -9.83 -7.57 11.64
N SER A 69 -10.55 -8.54 12.25
CA SER A 69 -10.85 -9.83 11.61
C SER A 69 -11.75 -9.68 10.38
N GLN A 70 -12.46 -8.56 10.25
CA GLN A 70 -13.35 -8.24 9.13
C GLN A 70 -12.67 -7.43 8.04
N CYS A 71 -11.39 -7.04 8.21
CA CYS A 71 -10.68 -6.27 7.20
C CYS A 71 -10.38 -7.11 5.96
N HIS A 72 -10.59 -6.52 4.79
CA HIS A 72 -10.17 -7.09 3.51
C HIS A 72 -8.67 -6.88 3.27
N PHE A 73 -8.10 -5.83 3.88
CA PHE A 73 -6.69 -5.49 3.78
C PHE A 73 -6.21 -4.85 5.08
N ILE A 74 -5.04 -5.27 5.55
CA ILE A 74 -4.38 -4.62 6.70
C ILE A 74 -2.91 -4.39 6.35
N GLU A 75 -2.48 -3.12 6.43
CA GLU A 75 -1.08 -2.76 6.30
C GLU A 75 -0.39 -2.76 7.67
N PHE A 76 0.70 -3.51 7.78
CA PHE A 76 1.55 -3.53 8.96
C PHE A 76 2.90 -2.88 8.67
N MET A 77 3.25 -1.85 9.42
CA MET A 77 4.55 -1.18 9.36
C MET A 77 5.26 -1.33 10.71
N ALA A 78 6.51 -1.81 10.70
CA ALA A 78 7.25 -2.07 11.94
C ALA A 78 7.60 -0.79 12.71
N CYS A 79 7.90 0.29 11.99
CA CYS A 79 8.33 1.55 12.59
C CYS A 79 7.17 2.43 13.01
N PRO A 80 7.22 3.10 14.19
CA PRO A 80 6.25 4.13 14.55
C PRO A 80 6.22 5.27 13.51
N GLY A 81 5.03 5.57 12.97
CA GLY A 81 4.88 6.54 11.87
C GLY A 81 5.23 5.98 10.49
N GLY A 82 5.44 4.66 10.38
CA GLY A 82 5.79 4.02 9.12
C GLY A 82 7.15 4.45 8.59
N CYS A 83 7.29 4.58 7.27
CA CYS A 83 8.56 4.90 6.61
C CYS A 83 9.10 6.29 6.94
N LEU A 84 8.28 7.20 7.46
CA LEU A 84 8.70 8.57 7.84
C LEU A 84 9.67 8.60 9.03
N GLY A 85 9.67 7.56 9.85
CA GLY A 85 10.54 7.44 11.02
C GLY A 85 11.44 6.21 11.00
N GLY A 86 11.43 5.44 9.92
CA GLY A 86 12.14 4.17 9.81
C GLY A 86 13.61 4.30 9.38
N GLY A 87 14.24 3.13 9.19
CA GLY A 87 15.61 3.04 8.70
C GLY A 87 15.77 3.71 7.33
N GLY A 88 16.93 4.32 7.11
CA GLY A 88 17.20 5.09 5.90
C GLY A 88 16.80 6.56 5.98
N GLN A 89 16.02 6.96 6.98
CA GLN A 89 15.68 8.36 7.21
C GLN A 89 16.83 9.07 7.96
N PRO A 90 17.09 10.37 7.68
CA PRO A 90 18.06 11.16 8.43
C PRO A 90 17.74 11.20 9.93
N ILE A 91 18.77 11.16 10.75
CA ILE A 91 18.67 11.30 12.20
C ILE A 91 18.99 12.75 12.62
N PRO A 92 18.39 13.24 13.74
CA PRO A 92 17.45 12.55 14.61
C PRO A 92 16.04 12.43 13.99
N THR A 93 15.22 11.51 14.54
CA THR A 93 13.82 11.37 14.19
C THR A 93 12.96 11.62 15.44
N THR A 94 12.32 12.78 15.48
CA THR A 94 11.36 13.16 16.55
C THR A 94 9.93 13.13 16.02
N PRO A 95 8.90 13.19 16.89
CA PRO A 95 7.51 13.33 16.45
C PRO A 95 7.31 14.54 15.51
N GLU A 96 7.93 15.68 15.82
CA GLU A 96 7.83 16.92 15.05
C GLU A 96 8.46 16.76 13.65
N ILE A 97 9.63 16.12 13.58
CA ILE A 97 10.30 15.83 12.31
C ILE A 97 9.45 14.87 11.47
N ARG A 98 8.84 13.85 12.05
CA ARG A 98 7.92 12.97 11.33
C ARG A 98 6.70 13.73 10.80
N ALA A 99 6.14 14.62 11.60
CA ALA A 99 5.01 15.46 11.18
C ALA A 99 5.38 16.37 9.99
N ALA A 100 6.55 17.01 10.04
CA ALA A 100 7.06 17.83 8.95
C ALA A 100 7.27 17.02 7.66
N ARG A 101 7.86 15.81 7.76
CA ARG A 101 8.02 14.89 6.62
C ARG A 101 6.68 14.47 6.02
N ALA A 102 5.71 14.14 6.87
CA ALA A 102 4.35 13.80 6.42
C ALA A 102 3.71 14.98 5.67
N GLN A 103 3.82 16.18 6.21
CA GLN A 103 3.29 17.37 5.57
C GLN A 103 3.92 17.61 4.19
N ALA A 104 5.24 17.45 4.07
CA ALA A 104 5.94 17.60 2.79
C ALA A 104 5.44 16.58 1.77
N ILE A 105 5.38 15.29 2.13
CA ILE A 105 4.90 14.22 1.23
C ILE A 105 3.45 14.44 0.84
N TYR A 106 2.58 14.83 1.76
CA TYR A 106 1.17 15.09 1.44
C TYR A 106 0.97 16.34 0.59
N SER A 107 1.85 17.35 0.73
CA SER A 107 1.84 18.52 -0.15
C SER A 107 2.24 18.14 -1.56
N GLU A 108 3.29 17.35 -1.70
CA GLU A 108 3.77 16.84 -2.97
C GLU A 108 2.70 16.00 -3.66
N ASP A 109 2.11 15.02 -2.95
CA ASP A 109 1.02 14.19 -3.47
C ASP A 109 -0.17 15.01 -3.99
N ARG A 110 -0.52 16.11 -3.32
CA ARG A 110 -1.59 17.00 -3.80
C ARG A 110 -1.20 17.82 -5.03
N ALA A 111 0.08 18.14 -5.18
CA ALA A 111 0.58 18.93 -6.31
C ALA A 111 0.74 18.11 -7.59
N TYR A 112 0.90 16.78 -7.49
CA TYR A 112 1.06 15.92 -8.65
C TYR A 112 -0.22 15.83 -9.49
N THR A 113 -0.05 15.98 -10.80
CA THR A 113 -1.13 15.81 -11.79
C THR A 113 -1.36 14.34 -12.14
N VAL A 114 -0.29 13.54 -12.20
CA VAL A 114 -0.37 12.09 -12.42
C VAL A 114 -0.29 11.38 -11.08
N ARG A 115 -1.41 10.86 -10.61
CA ARG A 115 -1.53 10.26 -9.27
C ARG A 115 -1.68 8.74 -9.29
N LYS A 116 -1.89 8.15 -10.45
CA LYS A 116 -2.03 6.70 -10.61
C LYS A 116 -0.91 6.18 -11.49
N SER A 117 -0.29 5.08 -11.06
CA SER A 117 0.85 4.49 -11.76
C SER A 117 0.51 4.11 -13.21
N HIS A 118 -0.70 3.59 -13.44
CA HIS A 118 -1.15 3.20 -14.79
C HIS A 118 -1.50 4.39 -15.71
N GLU A 119 -1.46 5.61 -15.21
CA GLU A 119 -1.60 6.85 -15.98
C GLU A 119 -0.23 7.52 -16.22
N ASN A 120 0.85 6.98 -15.64
CA ASN A 120 2.20 7.54 -15.78
C ASN A 120 2.80 7.19 -17.14
N PRO A 121 3.08 8.20 -18.02
CA PRO A 121 3.62 7.94 -19.34
C PRO A 121 4.96 7.20 -19.35
N ALA A 122 5.83 7.46 -18.36
CA ALA A 122 7.10 6.79 -18.22
C ALA A 122 6.93 5.29 -17.90
N LEU A 123 5.98 4.96 -17.02
CA LEU A 123 5.65 3.57 -16.72
C LEU A 123 5.05 2.86 -17.94
N LEU A 124 4.14 3.52 -18.64
CA LEU A 124 3.56 2.98 -19.87
C LEU A 124 4.62 2.77 -20.94
N GLY A 125 5.60 3.69 -21.04
CA GLY A 125 6.77 3.54 -21.93
C GLY A 125 7.60 2.32 -21.56
N LEU A 126 7.92 2.12 -20.29
CA LEU A 126 8.66 0.97 -19.79
C LEU A 126 8.00 -0.37 -20.20
N TYR A 127 6.68 -0.47 -20.05
CA TYR A 127 5.94 -1.68 -20.45
C TYR A 127 5.88 -1.87 -21.96
N ARG A 128 5.86 -0.80 -22.75
CA ARG A 128 5.88 -0.90 -24.23
C ARG A 128 7.25 -1.29 -24.77
N GLU A 129 8.32 -0.80 -24.18
CA GLU A 129 9.67 -0.87 -24.74
C GLU A 129 10.51 -1.99 -24.13
N PHE A 130 10.31 -2.31 -22.85
CA PHE A 130 11.16 -3.25 -22.12
C PHE A 130 10.37 -4.43 -21.53
N LEU A 131 9.28 -4.18 -20.83
CA LEU A 131 8.44 -5.23 -20.24
C LEU A 131 7.29 -5.59 -21.21
N THR A 132 7.64 -5.95 -22.45
CA THR A 132 6.71 -6.05 -23.57
C THR A 132 5.64 -7.13 -23.45
N ASP A 133 5.84 -8.09 -22.54
CA ASP A 133 4.82 -9.09 -22.19
C ASP A 133 3.79 -8.56 -21.17
N GLY A 134 3.92 -7.30 -20.76
CA GLY A 134 3.01 -6.54 -19.90
C GLY A 134 3.02 -6.94 -18.42
N PRO A 135 2.14 -6.35 -17.61
CA PRO A 135 2.00 -6.69 -16.19
C PRO A 135 1.68 -8.18 -16.01
N CYS A 136 2.30 -8.81 -15.02
CA CYS A 136 2.19 -10.24 -14.74
C CYS A 136 2.68 -11.17 -15.88
N GLY A 137 3.29 -10.64 -16.92
CA GLY A 137 3.97 -11.43 -17.94
C GLY A 137 5.25 -12.08 -17.40
N HIS A 138 5.83 -13.02 -18.14
CA HIS A 138 7.00 -13.79 -17.69
C HIS A 138 8.21 -12.88 -17.38
N VAL A 139 8.53 -11.92 -18.27
CA VAL A 139 9.66 -11.00 -18.10
C VAL A 139 9.41 -10.09 -16.90
N SER A 140 8.25 -9.45 -16.84
CA SER A 140 7.89 -8.56 -15.73
C SER A 140 7.87 -9.31 -14.41
N HIS A 141 7.37 -10.55 -14.38
CA HIS A 141 7.36 -11.38 -13.17
C HIS A 141 8.77 -11.75 -12.73
N SER A 142 9.63 -12.18 -13.63
CA SER A 142 11.01 -12.57 -13.31
C SER A 142 11.87 -11.42 -12.79
N LEU A 143 11.62 -10.19 -13.26
CA LEU A 143 12.39 -9.00 -12.91
C LEU A 143 11.83 -8.25 -11.69
N LEU A 144 10.52 -8.23 -11.51
CA LEU A 144 9.85 -7.40 -10.50
C LEU A 144 9.41 -8.19 -9.26
N HIS A 145 9.37 -9.52 -9.32
CA HIS A 145 9.02 -10.36 -8.19
C HIS A 145 10.24 -11.04 -7.59
N THR A 146 10.36 -10.96 -6.27
CA THR A 146 11.44 -11.61 -5.54
C THR A 146 10.93 -12.90 -4.90
N HIS A 147 11.68 -13.97 -5.10
CA HIS A 147 11.46 -15.24 -4.40
C HIS A 147 12.37 -15.31 -3.18
N TYR A 148 11.77 -15.60 -2.02
CA TYR A 148 12.52 -15.78 -0.79
C TYR A 148 12.83 -17.24 -0.58
N THR A 149 14.10 -17.56 -0.31
CA THR A 149 14.53 -18.90 0.09
C THR A 149 14.78 -18.93 1.59
N PRO A 150 14.44 -20.05 2.28
CA PRO A 150 14.80 -20.22 3.68
C PRO A 150 16.31 -20.05 3.88
N ARG A 151 16.69 -19.19 4.79
CA ARG A 151 18.10 -19.02 5.20
C ARG A 151 18.30 -19.62 6.57
N GLY A 152 19.44 -20.31 6.77
CA GLY A 152 19.82 -20.80 8.07
C GLY A 152 19.98 -19.67 9.08
N LYS A 153 19.91 -20.00 10.37
CA LYS A 153 20.24 -19.02 11.42
C LYS A 153 21.70 -18.60 11.28
N TYR A 154 21.95 -17.31 11.44
CA TYR A 154 23.34 -16.86 11.65
C TYR A 154 23.86 -17.52 12.91
N ILE A 155 24.86 -18.36 12.76
CA ILE A 155 25.68 -18.85 13.88
C ILE A 155 26.77 -17.81 14.04
N ALA A 156 26.69 -17.02 15.12
CA ALA A 156 27.75 -16.07 15.49
C ALA A 156 28.95 -16.85 16.06
#